data_5c52bf49e37cf29c5511cba156e8f72f
#
_entry.id   5c52bf49e37cf29c5511cba156e8f72f
#
_cell.length_a   1.000
_cell.length_b   1.000
_cell.length_c   1.000
_cell.angle_alpha   90.00
_cell.angle_beta   90.00
_cell.angle_gamma   90.00
#
_symmetry.space_group_name_H-M   'P 1'
#
loop_
_entity.id
_entity.type
_entity.pdbx_description
1 polymer ?
#
loop_
_entity_poly.entity_id
_entity_poly.type
_entity_poly.pdbx_seq_one_letter_code
_entity_poly.pdbx_strand_id
1 'polypeptide(L)'
;MRHANGHRKLNRTSSHRQAMLRNMATSLLKNEIIKTTLPKAKELRKVAEPLITLAKNATLSNRRLAFSRLRDRDIVTKLFAELGTRYNTRKGGYLRILKCGFRDGDNAPMAFVELVDRPIVEVSTPAPKEEAVAE
;
A
#
# COMPACT_ATOMS: atom_id res chain seq x y z
N MET A 1 -13.41 11.93 -26.34
CA MET A 1 -12.11 11.45 -25.89
C MET A 1 -11.84 11.85 -24.44
N ARG A 2 -11.26 10.96 -23.64
CA ARG A 2 -10.96 11.20 -22.20
C ARG A 2 -9.51 11.65 -22.02
N HIS A 3 -9.17 12.84 -22.43
CA HIS A 3 -7.83 13.37 -22.19
C HIS A 3 -7.64 13.74 -20.73
N ALA A 4 -6.51 13.35 -20.11
CA ALA A 4 -6.13 13.61 -18.71
C ALA A 4 -7.11 13.06 -17.64
N ASN A 5 -8.07 12.22 -17.99
CA ASN A 5 -9.08 11.64 -17.09
C ASN A 5 -8.80 10.18 -16.73
N GLY A 6 -7.55 9.86 -16.45
CA GLY A 6 -7.11 8.49 -16.14
C GLY A 6 -7.47 7.98 -14.75
N HIS A 7 -7.97 8.83 -13.86
CA HIS A 7 -8.26 8.47 -12.48
C HIS A 7 -9.75 8.30 -12.21
N ARG A 8 -10.09 7.36 -11.32
CA ARG A 8 -11.46 7.24 -10.79
C ARG A 8 -11.71 8.35 -9.80
N LYS A 9 -12.87 8.99 -9.89
CA LYS A 9 -13.26 10.05 -8.94
C LYS A 9 -13.58 9.52 -7.54
N LEU A 10 -13.98 8.26 -7.40
CA LEU A 10 -14.35 7.60 -6.15
C LEU A 10 -15.41 8.36 -5.33
N ASN A 11 -16.27 9.12 -6.03
CA ASN A 11 -17.33 9.94 -5.45
C ASN A 11 -16.80 10.94 -4.39
N ARG A 12 -15.62 11.53 -4.63
CA ARG A 12 -14.94 12.47 -3.73
C ARG A 12 -14.49 13.72 -4.47
N THR A 13 -14.37 14.82 -3.72
CA THR A 13 -13.73 16.03 -4.22
C THR A 13 -12.25 15.78 -4.51
N SER A 14 -11.63 16.61 -5.31
CA SER A 14 -10.22 16.48 -5.71
C SER A 14 -9.28 16.44 -4.50
N SER A 15 -9.42 17.39 -3.58
CA SER A 15 -8.61 17.48 -2.36
C SER A 15 -8.82 16.28 -1.44
N HIS A 16 -10.04 15.85 -1.22
CA HIS A 16 -10.36 14.68 -0.40
C HIS A 16 -9.79 13.39 -1.01
N ARG A 17 -9.92 13.20 -2.31
CA ARG A 17 -9.34 12.04 -3.00
C ARG A 17 -7.83 12.00 -2.89
N GLN A 18 -7.16 13.14 -3.06
CA GLN A 18 -5.71 13.23 -2.94
C GLN A 18 -5.24 12.91 -1.51
N ALA A 19 -5.91 13.46 -0.50
CA ALA A 19 -5.61 13.17 0.90
C ALA A 19 -5.83 11.69 1.23
N MET A 20 -6.93 11.10 0.78
CA MET A 20 -7.23 9.68 0.98
C MET A 20 -6.14 8.78 0.37
N LEU A 21 -5.76 9.01 -0.88
CA LEU A 21 -4.74 8.20 -1.55
C LEU A 21 -3.35 8.38 -0.92
N ARG A 22 -3.02 9.59 -0.45
CA ARG A 22 -1.80 9.84 0.32
C ARG A 22 -1.77 9.01 1.61
N ASN A 23 -2.83 9.05 2.40
CA ASN A 23 -2.92 8.28 3.65
C ASN A 23 -2.86 6.77 3.39
N MET A 24 -3.51 6.30 2.35
CA MET A 24 -3.45 4.89 1.95
C MET A 24 -2.03 4.48 1.51
N ALA A 25 -1.34 5.33 0.75
CA ALA A 25 0.05 5.07 0.33
C ALA A 25 0.99 5.03 1.54
N THR A 26 0.85 5.97 2.47
CA THR A 26 1.60 5.99 3.74
C THR A 26 1.37 4.71 4.55
N SER A 27 0.11 4.30 4.72
CA SER A 27 -0.24 3.06 5.42
C SER A 27 0.30 1.81 4.73
N LEU A 28 0.25 1.76 3.39
CA LEU A 28 0.80 0.65 2.62
C LEU A 28 2.32 0.55 2.77
N LEU A 29 3.04 1.65 2.66
CA LEU A 29 4.50 1.66 2.81
C LEU A 29 4.93 1.32 4.24
N LYS A 30 4.13 1.71 5.24
CA LYS A 30 4.38 1.39 6.65
C LYS A 30 4.19 -0.09 6.95
N ASN A 31 3.03 -0.64 6.62
CA ASN A 31 2.59 -1.98 7.02
C ASN A 31 2.88 -3.05 5.95
N GLU A 32 3.22 -2.64 4.72
CA GLU A 32 3.48 -3.47 3.55
C GLU A 32 2.28 -4.28 3.04
N ILE A 33 1.18 -4.30 3.80
CA ILE A 33 -0.11 -4.86 3.40
C ILE A 33 -1.25 -4.05 4.01
N ILE A 34 -2.29 -3.77 3.23
CA ILE A 34 -3.53 -3.14 3.68
C ILE A 34 -4.75 -3.81 3.05
N LYS A 35 -5.88 -3.76 3.74
CA LYS A 35 -7.19 -4.20 3.22
C LYS A 35 -8.03 -2.98 2.86
N THR A 36 -8.56 -2.94 1.65
CA THR A 36 -9.38 -1.83 1.17
C THR A 36 -10.40 -2.30 0.12
N THR A 37 -11.23 -1.39 -0.38
CA THR A 37 -12.14 -1.73 -1.49
C THR A 37 -11.37 -1.87 -2.81
N LEU A 38 -11.83 -2.75 -3.68
CA LEU A 38 -11.16 -3.03 -4.95
C LEU A 38 -10.94 -1.79 -5.83
N PRO A 39 -11.88 -0.85 -5.99
CA PRO A 39 -11.66 0.38 -6.77
C PRO A 39 -10.54 1.24 -6.19
N LYS A 40 -10.47 1.40 -4.87
CA LYS A 40 -9.40 2.15 -4.18
C LYS A 40 -8.06 1.46 -4.35
N ALA A 41 -8.02 0.13 -4.24
CA ALA A 41 -6.81 -0.66 -4.45
C ALA A 41 -6.22 -0.43 -5.84
N LYS A 42 -7.07 -0.41 -6.87
CA LYS A 42 -6.64 -0.15 -8.26
C LYS A 42 -6.09 1.27 -8.47
N GLU A 43 -6.69 2.27 -7.82
CA GLU A 43 -6.18 3.65 -7.91
C GLU A 43 -4.92 3.88 -7.09
N LEU A 44 -4.78 3.20 -5.94
CA LEU A 44 -3.60 3.29 -5.09
C LEU A 44 -2.31 2.90 -5.82
N ARG A 45 -2.38 1.93 -6.72
CA ARG A 45 -1.23 1.52 -7.55
C ARG A 45 -0.60 2.70 -8.28
N LYS A 46 -1.41 3.58 -8.86
CA LYS A 46 -0.94 4.76 -9.62
C LYS A 46 -0.19 5.77 -8.76
N VAL A 47 -0.42 5.76 -7.45
CA VAL A 47 0.24 6.66 -6.48
C VAL A 47 1.45 6.00 -5.84
N ALA A 48 1.34 4.75 -5.42
CA ALA A 48 2.37 4.07 -4.66
C ALA A 48 3.55 3.56 -5.52
N GLU A 49 3.29 3.01 -6.70
CA GLU A 49 4.36 2.50 -7.56
C GLU A 49 5.36 3.57 -8.02
N PRO A 50 4.94 4.79 -8.43
CA PRO A 50 5.88 5.86 -8.75
C PRO A 50 6.75 6.29 -7.57
N LEU A 51 6.27 6.19 -6.33
CA LEU A 51 7.07 6.49 -5.14
C LEU A 51 8.19 5.47 -4.94
N ILE A 52 7.91 4.19 -5.15
CA ILE A 52 8.92 3.12 -5.08
C ILE A 52 9.96 3.28 -6.21
N THR A 53 9.51 3.62 -7.41
CA THR A 53 10.42 3.90 -8.53
C THR A 53 11.34 5.10 -8.22
N LEU A 54 10.79 6.16 -7.62
CA LEU A 54 11.54 7.33 -7.20
C LEU A 54 12.62 6.99 -6.15
N ALA A 55 12.31 6.04 -5.25
CA ALA A 55 13.18 5.62 -4.17
C ALA A 55 14.44 4.87 -4.63
N LYS A 56 14.44 4.31 -5.82
CA LYS A 56 15.61 3.61 -6.39
C LYS A 56 16.81 4.55 -6.57
N ASN A 57 16.57 5.82 -6.83
CA ASN A 57 17.59 6.85 -6.95
C ASN A 57 17.53 7.79 -5.73
N ALA A 58 18.36 7.53 -4.73
CA ALA A 58 18.35 8.23 -3.45
C ALA A 58 18.98 9.64 -3.50
N THR A 59 18.58 10.46 -4.47
CA THR A 59 19.02 11.86 -4.56
C THR A 59 18.24 12.73 -3.58
N LEU A 60 18.82 13.88 -3.19
CA LEU A 60 18.16 14.86 -2.31
C LEU A 60 16.85 15.37 -2.92
N SER A 61 16.82 15.60 -4.24
CA SER A 61 15.61 16.07 -4.93
C SER A 61 14.51 15.02 -4.90
N ASN A 62 14.83 13.73 -5.08
CA ASN A 62 13.87 12.64 -5.00
C ASN A 62 13.31 12.48 -3.58
N ARG A 63 14.14 12.63 -2.56
CA ARG A 63 13.70 12.60 -1.15
C ARG A 63 12.73 13.74 -0.84
N ARG A 64 13.03 14.96 -1.29
CA ARG A 64 12.16 16.13 -1.14
C ARG A 64 10.84 15.93 -1.89
N LEU A 65 10.87 15.38 -3.09
CA LEU A 65 9.67 15.09 -3.87
C LEU A 65 8.79 14.01 -3.19
N ALA A 66 9.39 12.93 -2.71
CA ALA A 66 8.67 11.89 -1.96
C ALA A 66 8.04 12.48 -0.69
N PHE A 67 8.77 13.32 0.05
CA PHE A 67 8.24 13.99 1.23
C PHE A 67 7.07 14.93 0.89
N SER A 68 7.14 15.69 -0.18
CA SER A 68 6.04 16.56 -0.61
C SER A 68 4.75 15.78 -0.92
N ARG A 69 4.89 14.55 -1.40
CA ARG A 69 3.76 13.65 -1.71
C ARG A 69 3.21 12.92 -0.50
N LEU A 70 4.08 12.41 0.40
CA LEU A 70 3.70 11.60 1.56
C LEU A 70 3.47 12.43 2.83
N ARG A 71 4.31 13.46 3.05
CA ARG A 71 4.32 14.34 4.23
C ARG A 71 4.56 13.60 5.56
N ASP A 72 5.29 12.49 5.50
CA ASP A 72 5.68 11.68 6.65
C ASP A 72 7.16 11.33 6.52
N ARG A 73 7.98 11.77 7.51
CA ARG A 73 9.43 11.60 7.49
C ARG A 73 9.86 10.16 7.68
N ASP A 74 9.21 9.45 8.58
CA ASP A 74 9.57 8.07 8.94
C ASP A 74 9.32 7.14 7.75
N ILE A 75 8.20 7.33 7.07
CA ILE A 75 7.86 6.56 5.87
C ILE A 75 8.79 6.88 4.70
N VAL A 76 9.16 8.14 4.53
CA VAL A 76 10.16 8.52 3.51
C VAL A 76 11.51 7.89 3.82
N THR A 77 11.93 7.86 5.08
CA THR A 77 13.16 7.18 5.49
C THR A 77 13.12 5.69 5.17
N LYS A 78 12.05 4.99 5.56
CA LYS A 78 11.83 3.57 5.22
C LYS A 78 11.82 3.35 3.70
N LEU A 79 11.15 4.22 2.96
CA LEU A 79 11.04 4.14 1.50
C LEU A 79 12.43 4.13 0.82
N PHE A 80 13.33 5.01 1.21
CA PHE A 80 14.67 5.12 0.61
C PHE A 80 15.69 4.14 1.20
N ALA A 81 15.60 3.81 2.50
CA ALA A 81 16.55 2.92 3.15
C ALA A 81 16.28 1.44 2.82
N GLU A 82 15.02 1.02 2.83
CA GLU A 82 14.63 -0.38 2.70
C GLU A 82 14.00 -0.69 1.34
N LEU A 83 12.90 -0.03 1.00
CA LEU A 83 12.09 -0.37 -0.17
C LEU A 83 12.82 -0.05 -1.48
N GLY A 84 13.50 1.08 -1.57
CA GLY A 84 14.29 1.44 -2.75
C GLY A 84 15.34 0.40 -3.08
N THR A 85 16.04 -0.12 -2.08
CA THR A 85 17.05 -1.17 -2.22
C THR A 85 16.42 -2.51 -2.58
N ARG A 86 15.32 -2.88 -1.89
CA ARG A 86 14.59 -4.14 -2.13
C ARG A 86 14.11 -4.27 -3.56
N TYR A 87 13.61 -3.20 -4.15
CA TYR A 87 13.03 -3.20 -5.50
C TYR A 87 13.97 -2.71 -6.59
N ASN A 88 15.24 -2.53 -6.32
CA ASN A 88 16.19 -1.96 -7.27
C ASN A 88 16.24 -2.74 -8.61
N THR A 89 16.19 -4.06 -8.55
CA THR A 89 16.25 -4.94 -9.73
C THR A 89 14.91 -5.08 -10.46
N ARG A 90 13.80 -4.77 -9.77
CA ARG A 90 12.45 -4.94 -10.34
C ARG A 90 12.05 -3.71 -11.14
N LYS A 91 11.66 -3.91 -12.40
CA LYS A 91 11.34 -2.80 -13.34
C LYS A 91 9.96 -2.18 -13.15
N GLY A 92 9.12 -2.69 -12.27
CA GLY A 92 7.76 -2.24 -12.00
C GLY A 92 6.90 -3.35 -11.40
N GLY A 93 5.59 -3.10 -11.21
CA GLY A 93 4.70 -4.10 -10.64
C GLY A 93 5.06 -4.45 -9.20
N TYR A 94 5.28 -3.43 -8.37
CA TYR A 94 5.68 -3.61 -6.96
C TYR A 94 4.52 -4.01 -6.06
N LEU A 95 3.28 -3.84 -6.53
CA LEU A 95 2.07 -4.12 -5.77
C LEU A 95 1.34 -5.33 -6.33
N ARG A 96 0.81 -6.14 -5.42
CA ARG A 96 -0.12 -7.23 -5.72
C ARG A 96 -1.47 -6.91 -5.10
N ILE A 97 -2.54 -7.09 -5.87
CA ILE A 97 -3.92 -6.91 -5.42
C ILE A 97 -4.59 -8.28 -5.39
N LEU A 98 -5.02 -8.71 -4.22
CA LEU A 98 -5.71 -9.99 -4.01
C LEU A 98 -7.15 -9.70 -3.59
N LYS A 99 -8.12 -10.16 -4.39
CA LYS A 99 -9.53 -10.04 -4.06
C LYS A 99 -9.84 -10.92 -2.84
N CYS A 100 -10.57 -10.38 -1.87
CA CYS A 100 -10.90 -11.09 -0.62
C CYS A 100 -12.39 -11.07 -0.29
N GLY A 101 -13.24 -11.16 -1.31
CA GLY A 101 -14.70 -11.23 -1.13
C GLY A 101 -15.34 -9.85 -0.97
N PHE A 102 -16.40 -9.80 -0.17
CA PHE A 102 -17.25 -8.64 -0.01
C PHE A 102 -17.31 -8.23 1.46
N ARG A 103 -17.52 -6.94 1.69
CA ARG A 103 -17.65 -6.40 3.06
C ARG A 103 -19.07 -6.61 3.57
N ASP A 104 -19.17 -7.05 4.83
CA ASP A 104 -20.46 -7.16 5.50
C ASP A 104 -21.12 -5.76 5.61
N GLY A 105 -22.43 -5.72 5.42
CA GLY A 105 -23.25 -4.54 5.50
C GLY A 105 -23.54 -3.86 4.15
N ASP A 106 -22.53 -3.49 3.36
CA ASP A 106 -22.72 -2.80 2.08
C ASP A 106 -22.32 -3.62 0.85
N ASN A 107 -21.90 -4.87 1.04
CA ASN A 107 -21.48 -5.78 -0.02
C ASN A 107 -20.41 -5.20 -0.97
N ALA A 108 -19.58 -4.28 -0.49
CA ALA A 108 -18.50 -3.70 -1.28
C ALA A 108 -17.41 -4.74 -1.58
N PRO A 109 -16.90 -4.82 -2.82
CA PRO A 109 -15.80 -5.73 -3.15
C PRO A 109 -14.53 -5.29 -2.45
N MET A 110 -13.93 -6.18 -1.67
CA MET A 110 -12.71 -5.93 -0.90
C MET A 110 -11.49 -6.59 -1.54
N ALA A 111 -10.34 -6.00 -1.29
CA ALA A 111 -9.06 -6.53 -1.73
C ALA A 111 -7.96 -6.22 -0.71
N PHE A 112 -7.00 -7.14 -0.62
CA PHE A 112 -5.70 -6.85 -0.02
C PHE A 112 -4.79 -6.24 -1.08
N VAL A 113 -4.06 -5.20 -0.68
CA VAL A 113 -2.95 -4.64 -1.45
C VAL A 113 -1.70 -4.89 -0.65
N GLU A 114 -0.76 -5.60 -1.24
CA GLU A 114 0.50 -5.92 -0.59
C GLU A 114 1.70 -5.55 -1.47
N LEU A 115 2.82 -5.28 -0.84
CA LEU A 115 4.10 -5.17 -1.51
C LEU A 115 4.59 -6.56 -1.89
N VAL A 116 4.99 -6.75 -3.15
CA VAL A 116 5.64 -7.98 -3.60
C VAL A 116 6.98 -8.11 -2.87
N ASP A 117 7.36 -9.32 -2.49
CA ASP A 117 8.60 -9.59 -1.74
C ASP A 117 8.65 -8.98 -0.32
N ARG A 118 7.48 -8.70 0.28
CA ARG A 118 7.43 -8.35 1.69
C ARG A 118 7.89 -9.51 2.57
N PRO A 119 8.58 -9.27 3.70
CA PRO A 119 8.89 -10.32 4.66
C PRO A 119 7.58 -10.89 5.22
N ILE A 120 7.42 -12.21 5.11
CA ILE A 120 6.29 -12.91 5.73
C ILE A 120 6.67 -13.11 7.20
N VAL A 121 5.99 -12.37 8.08
CA VAL A 121 6.05 -12.67 9.51
C VAL A 121 5.16 -13.89 9.72
N GLU A 122 5.77 -15.04 9.94
CA GLU A 122 5.05 -16.21 10.43
C GLU A 122 4.49 -15.86 11.80
N VAL A 123 3.18 -15.61 11.85
CA VAL A 123 2.46 -15.54 13.12
C VAL A 123 2.45 -16.97 13.64
N SER A 124 3.30 -17.27 14.62
CA SER A 124 3.22 -18.51 15.37
C SER A 124 1.81 -18.62 15.93
N THR A 125 1.00 -19.50 15.36
CA THR A 125 -0.28 -19.88 15.93
C THR A 125 -0.03 -20.34 17.35
N PRO A 126 -0.67 -19.74 18.38
CA PRO A 126 -0.56 -20.28 19.72
C PRO A 126 -1.10 -21.72 19.69
N ALA A 127 -0.30 -22.64 20.19
CA ALA A 127 -0.69 -24.04 20.31
C ALA A 127 -2.06 -24.14 21.02
N PRO A 128 -2.97 -25.03 20.56
CA PRO A 128 -4.22 -25.24 21.25
C PRO A 128 -3.91 -25.66 22.70
N LYS A 129 -4.46 -24.93 23.67
CA LYS A 129 -4.43 -25.34 25.07
C LYS A 129 -5.19 -26.66 25.16
N GLU A 130 -4.47 -27.75 25.43
CA GLU A 130 -5.10 -28.98 25.89
C GLU A 130 -5.85 -28.67 27.18
N GLU A 131 -7.17 -28.74 27.12
CA GLU A 131 -7.99 -28.80 28.31
C GLU A 131 -7.70 -30.13 29.02
N ALA A 132 -7.02 -30.04 30.14
CA ALA A 132 -6.86 -31.17 31.04
C ALA A 132 -8.25 -31.53 31.57
N VAL A 133 -8.77 -32.66 31.10
CA VAL A 133 -9.92 -33.31 31.72
C VAL A 133 -9.42 -33.87 33.05
N ALA A 134 -9.89 -33.27 34.15
CA ALA A 134 -9.73 -33.83 35.48
C ALA A 134 -10.83 -34.88 35.68
N GLU A 135 -10.41 -36.11 36.03
CA GLU A 135 -11.21 -37.14 36.64
C GLU A 135 -11.70 -36.73 38.04
#